data_d2a2bee9460c62f1390b10ae526d985d
#
_entry.id   d2a2bee9460c62f1390b10ae526d985d
#
_cell.length_a   1.000
_cell.length_b   1.000
_cell.length_c   1.000
_cell.angle_alpha   90.00
_cell.angle_beta   90.00
_cell.angle_gamma   90.00
#
_symmetry.space_group_name_H-M   'P 1'
#
loop_
_entity.id
_entity.type
_entity.pdbx_description
1 polymer ?
#
loop_
_entity_poly.entity_id
_entity_poly.type
_entity_poly.pdbx_seq_one_letter_code
_entity_poly.pdbx_strand_id
1 'polypeptide(L)'
;VSEGWYVSPLLADSNNTREERIEAMISTAYEYLGNTYKPCYSQAPGGYVDCSGLAMQGLYAAGFDPAPVSPKRHSDPVYEYESRNMWNLNIPRVSYADRQRGDLIYYDNGYGKIIHIAIYLGNDQVIEAWPPQVTVWPVVNWAHPHVYGVQRPF
;
A
#
# COMPACT_ATOMS: atom_id res chain seq x y z
N VAL A 1 -18.12 5.42 -9.43
CA VAL A 1 -16.93 4.70 -9.87
C VAL A 1 -17.23 3.23 -9.93
N SER A 2 -16.78 2.58 -10.98
CA SER A 2 -16.80 1.14 -11.05
C SER A 2 -15.93 0.55 -9.93
N GLU A 3 -16.22 -0.67 -9.53
CA GLU A 3 -15.48 -1.37 -8.51
C GLU A 3 -13.98 -1.36 -8.85
N GLY A 4 -13.15 -0.97 -7.87
CA GLY A 4 -11.71 -0.96 -7.99
C GLY A 4 -11.11 0.09 -8.93
N TRP A 5 -11.90 1.00 -9.46
CA TRP A 5 -11.46 1.99 -10.44
C TRP A 5 -11.33 3.41 -9.88
N TYR A 6 -11.37 3.53 -8.58
CA TYR A 6 -11.18 4.80 -7.92
C TYR A 6 -9.71 5.21 -7.93
N VAL A 7 -9.46 6.48 -8.10
CA VAL A 7 -8.13 7.09 -7.96
C VAL A 7 -8.27 8.24 -6.98
N SER A 8 -7.53 8.19 -5.88
CA SER A 8 -7.58 9.20 -4.83
C SER A 8 -7.22 10.58 -5.37
N PRO A 9 -7.88 11.65 -4.86
CA PRO A 9 -7.53 13.01 -5.20
C PRO A 9 -6.07 13.30 -4.87
N LEU A 10 -5.42 14.09 -5.72
CA LEU A 10 -4.06 14.53 -5.53
C LEU A 10 -3.97 15.51 -4.35
N LEU A 11 -3.18 15.19 -3.34
CA LEU A 11 -2.92 16.03 -2.17
C LEU A 11 -1.51 16.61 -2.19
N ALA A 12 -0.58 15.95 -2.87
CA ALA A 12 0.80 16.40 -3.02
C ALA A 12 1.38 15.81 -4.31
N ASP A 13 2.43 16.44 -4.83
CA ASP A 13 3.10 15.97 -6.04
C ASP A 13 4.62 16.21 -5.93
N SER A 14 5.34 16.08 -7.06
CA SER A 14 6.79 16.26 -7.11
C SER A 14 7.27 17.67 -6.73
N ASN A 15 6.39 18.65 -6.66
CA ASN A 15 6.72 20.01 -6.20
C ASN A 15 6.64 20.15 -4.68
N ASN A 16 6.13 19.15 -3.99
CA ASN A 16 6.04 19.11 -2.54
C ASN A 16 7.28 18.45 -1.93
N THR A 17 7.51 18.69 -0.65
CA THR A 17 8.59 18.04 0.06
C THR A 17 8.32 16.54 0.21
N ARG A 18 9.37 15.77 0.49
CA ARG A 18 9.26 14.35 0.78
C ARG A 18 8.28 14.09 1.93
N GLU A 19 8.38 14.88 3.00
CA GLU A 19 7.52 14.78 4.18
C GLU A 19 6.06 15.06 3.84
N GLU A 20 5.79 16.08 3.03
CA GLU A 20 4.43 16.39 2.59
C GLU A 20 3.83 15.25 1.76
N ARG A 21 4.63 14.64 0.90
CA ARG A 21 4.17 13.49 0.09
C ARG A 21 3.89 12.26 0.95
N ILE A 22 4.75 11.99 1.93
CA ILE A 22 4.55 10.88 2.88
C ILE A 22 3.25 11.09 3.66
N GLU A 23 3.01 12.30 4.17
CA GLU A 23 1.80 12.57 4.94
C GLU A 23 0.54 12.56 4.06
N ALA A 24 0.63 12.96 2.81
CA ALA A 24 -0.46 12.81 1.84
C ALA A 24 -0.84 11.33 1.66
N MET A 25 0.16 10.47 1.48
CA MET A 25 -0.04 9.02 1.35
C MET A 25 -0.70 8.43 2.60
N ILE A 26 -0.15 8.74 3.76
CA ILE A 26 -0.60 8.16 5.03
C ILE A 26 -1.99 8.67 5.41
N SER A 27 -2.26 9.98 5.25
CA SER A 27 -3.58 10.54 5.56
C SER A 27 -4.67 9.91 4.68
N THR A 28 -4.37 9.66 3.43
CA THR A 28 -5.29 8.96 2.52
C THR A 28 -5.54 7.53 2.98
N ALA A 29 -4.50 6.81 3.38
CA ALA A 29 -4.66 5.46 3.91
C ALA A 29 -5.54 5.45 5.18
N TYR A 30 -5.40 6.44 6.05
CA TYR A 30 -6.22 6.55 7.25
C TYR A 30 -7.71 6.78 6.96
N GLU A 31 -8.07 7.36 5.81
CA GLU A 31 -9.47 7.48 5.41
C GLU A 31 -10.14 6.13 5.21
N TYR A 32 -9.35 5.08 4.98
CA TYR A 32 -9.83 3.71 4.81
C TYR A 32 -9.88 2.92 6.12
N LEU A 33 -9.46 3.48 7.23
CA LEU A 33 -9.39 2.75 8.50
C LEU A 33 -10.76 2.17 8.86
N GLY A 34 -10.80 0.85 9.08
CA GLY A 34 -12.04 0.13 9.37
C GLY A 34 -12.80 -0.34 8.13
N ASN A 35 -12.40 0.06 6.93
CA ASN A 35 -13.05 -0.40 5.70
C ASN A 35 -12.81 -1.88 5.47
N THR A 36 -13.81 -2.55 4.91
CA THR A 36 -13.76 -3.99 4.69
C THR A 36 -12.71 -4.37 3.66
N TYR A 37 -11.90 -5.37 3.99
CA TYR A 37 -10.98 -6.00 3.06
C TYR A 37 -11.75 -6.84 2.04
N LYS A 38 -11.37 -6.72 0.77
CA LYS A 38 -11.85 -7.64 -0.28
C LYS A 38 -10.79 -7.76 -1.37
N PRO A 39 -10.38 -8.99 -1.74
CA PRO A 39 -9.37 -9.18 -2.79
C PRO A 39 -9.76 -8.53 -4.10
N CYS A 40 -8.80 -7.96 -4.81
CA CYS A 40 -8.97 -7.33 -6.12
C CYS A 40 -9.84 -6.07 -6.13
N TYR A 41 -10.00 -5.40 -4.98
CA TYR A 41 -10.75 -4.15 -4.89
C TYR A 41 -9.84 -3.00 -4.48
N SER A 42 -10.11 -1.83 -5.09
CA SER A 42 -9.44 -0.56 -4.76
C SER A 42 -10.45 0.57 -4.98
N GLN A 43 -11.43 0.64 -4.07
CA GLN A 43 -12.53 1.60 -4.14
C GLN A 43 -12.23 2.89 -3.36
N ALA A 44 -13.17 3.83 -3.39
CA ALA A 44 -13.11 5.03 -2.56
C ALA A 44 -13.26 4.68 -1.07
N PRO A 45 -12.84 5.60 -0.16
CA PRO A 45 -13.09 5.42 1.27
C PRO A 45 -14.56 5.12 1.54
N GLY A 46 -14.81 4.14 2.41
CA GLY A 46 -16.14 3.57 2.64
C GLY A 46 -16.40 2.29 1.85
N GLY A 47 -15.62 2.03 0.82
CA GLY A 47 -15.71 0.82 0.00
C GLY A 47 -14.68 -0.23 0.36
N TYR A 48 -14.47 -1.17 -0.56
CA TYR A 48 -13.55 -2.28 -0.36
C TYR A 48 -12.15 -1.96 -0.88
N VAL A 49 -11.14 -2.45 -0.17
CA VAL A 49 -9.75 -2.42 -0.65
C VAL A 49 -9.04 -3.70 -0.22
N ASP A 50 -8.02 -4.09 -0.97
CA ASP A 50 -7.05 -5.06 -0.52
C ASP A 50 -5.72 -4.38 -0.19
N CYS A 51 -4.67 -5.15 0.10
CA CYS A 51 -3.40 -4.61 0.57
C CYS A 51 -2.74 -3.67 -0.45
N SER A 52 -2.63 -4.09 -1.69
CA SER A 52 -2.04 -3.26 -2.75
C SER A 52 -2.97 -2.13 -3.16
N GLY A 53 -4.29 -2.35 -3.10
CA GLY A 53 -5.28 -1.30 -3.37
C GLY A 53 -5.15 -0.12 -2.43
N LEU A 54 -4.99 -0.38 -1.14
CA LEU A 54 -4.75 0.67 -0.14
C LEU A 54 -3.46 1.42 -0.44
N ALA A 55 -2.37 0.71 -0.69
CA ALA A 55 -1.08 1.34 -1.00
C ALA A 55 -1.17 2.20 -2.26
N MET A 56 -1.82 1.73 -3.30
CA MET A 56 -2.00 2.49 -4.54
C MET A 56 -2.77 3.78 -4.31
N GLN A 57 -3.84 3.77 -3.54
CA GLN A 57 -4.60 4.97 -3.24
C GLN A 57 -3.75 6.00 -2.51
N GLY A 58 -2.92 5.57 -1.57
CA GLY A 58 -1.97 6.45 -0.90
C GLY A 58 -0.93 7.04 -1.86
N LEU A 59 -0.39 6.23 -2.75
CA LEU A 59 0.59 6.70 -3.75
C LEU A 59 -0.03 7.72 -4.71
N TYR A 60 -1.25 7.50 -5.18
CA TYR A 60 -1.94 8.46 -6.03
C TYR A 60 -2.10 9.81 -5.33
N ALA A 61 -2.51 9.81 -4.07
CA ALA A 61 -2.68 11.05 -3.30
C ALA A 61 -1.36 11.81 -3.13
N ALA A 62 -0.25 11.11 -3.12
CA ALA A 62 1.09 11.68 -2.99
C ALA A 62 1.73 12.04 -4.34
N GLY A 63 0.98 11.89 -5.44
CA GLY A 63 1.48 12.22 -6.77
C GLY A 63 2.45 11.20 -7.36
N PHE A 64 2.41 9.97 -6.89
CA PHE A 64 3.19 8.87 -7.45
C PHE A 64 2.29 8.02 -8.34
N ASP A 65 2.70 7.82 -9.60
CA ASP A 65 1.96 6.97 -10.54
C ASP A 65 2.57 5.56 -10.55
N PRO A 66 1.87 4.57 -9.97
CA PRO A 66 2.37 3.20 -9.94
C PRO A 66 2.12 2.43 -11.26
N ALA A 67 2.09 3.11 -12.40
CA ALA A 67 1.93 2.43 -13.68
C ALA A 67 3.07 1.40 -13.90
N PRO A 68 2.79 0.23 -14.48
CA PRO A 68 1.53 -0.22 -15.08
C PRO A 68 0.49 -0.77 -14.09
N VAL A 69 0.79 -0.84 -12.81
CA VAL A 69 -0.17 -1.21 -11.78
C VAL A 69 -1.19 -0.10 -11.64
N SER A 70 -2.47 -0.42 -11.66
CA SER A 70 -3.53 0.59 -11.64
C SER A 70 -4.79 0.03 -10.98
N PRO A 71 -5.70 0.91 -10.49
CA PRO A 71 -6.95 0.44 -9.91
C PRO A 71 -7.79 -0.40 -10.87
N LYS A 72 -7.79 -0.03 -12.14
CA LYS A 72 -8.52 -0.77 -13.16
C LYS A 72 -7.98 -2.17 -13.35
N ARG A 73 -6.66 -2.29 -13.46
CA ARG A 73 -6.02 -3.59 -13.59
C ARG A 73 -6.10 -4.39 -12.30
N HIS A 74 -6.01 -3.69 -11.18
CA HIS A 74 -6.07 -4.32 -9.87
C HIS A 74 -7.39 -5.04 -9.64
N SER A 75 -8.49 -4.48 -10.14
CA SER A 75 -9.81 -5.11 -9.99
C SER A 75 -10.07 -6.27 -10.95
N ASP A 76 -9.11 -6.59 -11.82
CA ASP A 76 -9.18 -7.75 -12.71
C ASP A 76 -8.63 -8.96 -11.97
N PRO A 77 -9.39 -10.06 -11.83
CA PRO A 77 -8.91 -11.26 -11.12
C PRO A 77 -7.60 -11.84 -11.63
N VAL A 78 -7.24 -11.56 -12.89
CA VAL A 78 -5.95 -11.97 -13.46
C VAL A 78 -4.77 -11.30 -12.77
N TYR A 79 -4.99 -10.15 -12.13
CA TYR A 79 -3.96 -9.35 -11.47
C TYR A 79 -4.06 -9.36 -9.95
N GLU A 80 -4.59 -10.42 -9.36
CA GLU A 80 -4.88 -10.50 -7.92
C GLU A 80 -3.65 -10.32 -7.02
N TYR A 81 -2.45 -10.52 -7.53
CA TYR A 81 -1.23 -10.37 -6.75
C TYR A 81 -0.45 -9.11 -7.14
N GLU A 82 -1.13 -7.97 -7.15
CA GLU A 82 -0.52 -6.68 -7.52
C GLU A 82 0.64 -6.28 -6.61
N SER A 83 0.71 -6.77 -5.37
CA SER A 83 1.87 -6.52 -4.50
C SER A 83 3.18 -7.02 -5.13
N ARG A 84 3.17 -8.11 -5.87
CA ARG A 84 4.34 -8.60 -6.61
C ARG A 84 4.70 -7.67 -7.75
N ASN A 85 3.70 -7.16 -8.45
CA ASN A 85 3.92 -6.21 -9.54
C ASN A 85 4.45 -4.88 -9.00
N MET A 86 3.95 -4.42 -7.86
CA MET A 86 4.45 -3.21 -7.20
C MET A 86 5.91 -3.37 -6.75
N TRP A 87 6.30 -4.54 -6.26
CA TRP A 87 7.69 -4.79 -5.90
C TRP A 87 8.63 -4.66 -7.09
N ASN A 88 8.16 -4.96 -8.29
CA ASN A 88 8.95 -4.89 -9.52
C ASN A 88 8.96 -3.50 -10.16
N LEU A 89 8.29 -2.52 -9.59
CA LEU A 89 8.38 -1.13 -10.05
C LEU A 89 9.77 -0.56 -9.75
N ASN A 90 10.16 0.46 -10.51
CA ASN A 90 11.44 1.14 -10.32
C ASN A 90 11.38 2.10 -9.14
N ILE A 91 11.27 1.54 -7.94
CA ILE A 91 11.25 2.28 -6.68
C ILE A 91 12.49 1.85 -5.88
N PRO A 92 13.24 2.81 -5.30
CA PRO A 92 14.41 2.46 -4.48
C PRO A 92 14.06 1.49 -3.36
N ARG A 93 14.92 0.51 -3.15
CA ARG A 93 14.81 -0.49 -2.07
C ARG A 93 15.78 -0.13 -0.97
N VAL A 94 15.34 -0.32 0.27
CA VAL A 94 16.16 -0.06 1.46
C VAL A 94 16.16 -1.29 2.35
N SER A 95 17.15 -1.40 3.24
CA SER A 95 17.15 -2.49 4.20
C SER A 95 16.04 -2.31 5.22
N TYR A 96 15.56 -3.41 5.78
CA TYR A 96 14.54 -3.37 6.83
C TYR A 96 15.04 -2.59 8.06
N ALA A 97 16.33 -2.68 8.37
CA ALA A 97 16.94 -1.95 9.48
C ALA A 97 16.84 -0.43 9.31
N ASP A 98 16.82 0.05 8.05
CA ASP A 98 16.79 1.46 7.72
C ASP A 98 15.38 1.97 7.43
N ARG A 99 14.35 1.18 7.71
CA ARG A 99 12.97 1.55 7.43
C ARG A 99 12.58 2.85 8.10
N GLN A 100 11.83 3.69 7.37
CA GLN A 100 11.35 4.99 7.82
C GLN A 100 9.88 5.15 7.50
N ARG A 101 9.20 6.03 8.25
CA ARG A 101 7.81 6.40 7.97
C ARG A 101 7.64 6.76 6.49
N GLY A 102 6.64 6.17 5.85
CA GLY A 102 6.37 6.35 4.42
C GLY A 102 6.94 5.26 3.53
N ASP A 103 7.72 4.34 4.08
CA ASP A 103 8.19 3.18 3.33
C ASP A 103 7.07 2.17 3.12
N LEU A 104 7.21 1.36 2.08
CA LEU A 104 6.31 0.23 1.81
C LEU A 104 6.99 -1.04 2.26
N ILE A 105 6.33 -1.79 3.13
CA ILE A 105 6.84 -3.06 3.66
C ILE A 105 6.16 -4.20 2.89
N TYR A 106 6.96 -5.11 2.36
CA TYR A 106 6.47 -6.30 1.65
C TYR A 106 6.70 -7.55 2.49
N TYR A 107 5.74 -8.45 2.46
CA TYR A 107 5.76 -9.68 3.23
C TYR A 107 5.64 -10.89 2.30
N ASP A 108 6.29 -11.98 2.67
CA ASP A 108 6.20 -13.22 1.92
C ASP A 108 5.54 -14.34 2.73
N ASN A 109 5.33 -15.47 2.07
CA ASN A 109 4.68 -16.65 2.66
C ASN A 109 5.64 -17.54 3.47
N GLY A 110 6.87 -17.06 3.75
CA GLY A 110 7.92 -17.86 4.38
C GLY A 110 8.77 -18.65 3.38
N TYR A 111 8.44 -18.60 2.09
CA TYR A 111 9.13 -19.31 1.01
C TYR A 111 9.58 -18.36 -0.11
N GLY A 112 9.66 -17.07 0.18
CA GLY A 112 10.12 -16.07 -0.79
C GLY A 112 9.06 -15.60 -1.79
N LYS A 113 7.79 -15.92 -1.58
CA LYS A 113 6.70 -15.49 -2.45
C LYS A 113 5.93 -14.34 -1.80
N ILE A 114 5.98 -13.15 -2.39
CA ILE A 114 5.29 -11.97 -1.86
C ILE A 114 3.77 -12.22 -1.86
N ILE A 115 3.15 -11.93 -0.72
CA ILE A 115 1.70 -12.10 -0.52
C ILE A 115 1.02 -10.85 0.02
N HIS A 116 1.78 -9.83 0.46
CA HIS A 116 1.20 -8.69 1.17
C HIS A 116 2.11 -7.48 1.10
N ILE A 117 1.49 -6.29 1.24
CA ILE A 117 2.16 -4.99 1.30
C ILE A 117 1.47 -4.14 2.36
N ALA A 118 2.24 -3.34 3.10
CA ALA A 118 1.75 -2.42 4.10
C ALA A 118 2.50 -1.09 4.02
N ILE A 119 1.89 -0.03 4.55
CA ILE A 119 2.52 1.30 4.66
C ILE A 119 3.10 1.45 6.06
N TYR A 120 4.40 1.72 6.14
CA TYR A 120 5.09 1.88 7.42
C TYR A 120 4.83 3.26 8.01
N LEU A 121 4.37 3.28 9.26
CA LEU A 121 4.03 4.51 9.97
C LEU A 121 5.16 5.03 10.87
N GLY A 122 6.22 4.26 11.04
CA GLY A 122 7.20 4.48 12.09
C GLY A 122 6.84 3.74 13.38
N ASN A 123 7.73 3.74 14.36
CA ASN A 123 7.51 3.12 15.69
C ASN A 123 7.04 1.66 15.61
N ASP A 124 7.55 0.91 14.64
CA ASP A 124 7.19 -0.49 14.40
C ASP A 124 5.70 -0.74 14.13
N GLN A 125 5.00 0.25 13.58
CA GLN A 125 3.59 0.17 13.21
C GLN A 125 3.40 0.31 11.71
N VAL A 126 2.40 -0.39 11.18
CA VAL A 126 1.96 -0.27 9.78
C VAL A 126 0.46 -0.01 9.74
N ILE A 127 0.00 0.60 8.63
CA ILE A 127 -1.40 0.59 8.24
C ILE A 127 -1.53 -0.31 7.01
N GLU A 128 -2.51 -1.20 7.04
CA GLU A 128 -2.65 -2.22 6.02
C GLU A 128 -4.08 -2.70 5.88
N ALA A 129 -4.44 -3.19 4.69
CA ALA A 129 -5.68 -3.88 4.44
C ALA A 129 -5.43 -5.38 4.47
N TRP A 130 -6.04 -6.07 5.41
CA TRP A 130 -6.01 -7.52 5.58
C TRP A 130 -7.33 -7.97 6.18
N PRO A 131 -7.82 -9.19 5.89
CA PRO A 131 -9.10 -9.60 6.47
C PRO A 131 -9.12 -9.45 8.01
N PRO A 132 -10.16 -8.87 8.58
CA PRO A 132 -11.41 -8.44 7.94
C PRO A 132 -11.42 -7.01 7.42
N GLN A 133 -10.45 -6.16 7.78
CA GLN A 133 -10.53 -4.72 7.51
C GLN A 133 -9.18 -4.03 7.55
N VAL A 134 -9.16 -2.78 7.09
CA VAL A 134 -7.98 -1.91 7.22
C VAL A 134 -7.74 -1.62 8.69
N THR A 135 -6.50 -1.83 9.15
CA THR A 135 -6.12 -1.67 10.54
C THR A 135 -4.69 -1.15 10.70
N VAL A 136 -4.39 -0.65 11.87
CA VAL A 136 -3.04 -0.28 12.31
C VAL A 136 -2.61 -1.30 13.36
N TRP A 137 -1.44 -1.93 13.15
CA TRP A 137 -0.88 -2.88 14.11
C TRP A 137 0.64 -3.04 13.91
N PRO A 138 1.30 -3.87 14.73
CA PRO A 138 2.76 -4.03 14.63
C PRO A 138 3.22 -4.48 13.25
N VAL A 139 4.36 -3.98 12.80
CA VAL A 139 4.94 -4.30 11.49
C VAL A 139 5.18 -5.79 11.31
N VAL A 140 5.59 -6.51 12.36
CA VAL A 140 5.64 -7.97 12.39
C VAL A 140 4.56 -8.45 13.33
N ASN A 141 3.72 -9.36 12.87
CA ASN A 141 2.57 -9.87 13.62
C ASN A 141 2.29 -11.32 13.24
N TRP A 142 1.31 -11.94 13.89
CA TRP A 142 1.00 -13.36 13.68
C TRP A 142 0.55 -13.67 12.24
N ALA A 143 -0.08 -12.70 11.56
CA ALA A 143 -0.54 -12.90 10.19
C ALA A 143 0.58 -12.72 9.17
N HIS A 144 1.56 -11.84 9.47
CA HIS A 144 2.67 -11.51 8.58
C HIS A 144 3.99 -11.53 9.34
N PRO A 145 4.52 -12.72 9.66
CA PRO A 145 5.78 -12.82 10.41
C PRO A 145 7.04 -12.68 9.54
N HIS A 146 6.91 -12.73 8.19
CA HIS A 146 8.06 -12.76 7.29
C HIS A 146 8.09 -11.51 6.40
N VAL A 147 8.98 -10.57 6.72
CA VAL A 147 9.25 -9.42 5.88
C VAL A 147 10.11 -9.85 4.69
N TYR A 148 9.65 -9.53 3.48
CA TYR A 148 10.37 -9.79 2.24
C TYR A 148 11.34 -8.67 1.91
N GLY A 149 10.89 -7.43 2.00
CA GLY A 149 11.70 -6.28 1.65
C GLY A 149 10.96 -4.96 1.86
N VAL A 150 11.67 -3.86 1.61
CA VAL A 150 11.18 -2.50 1.83
C VAL A 150 11.47 -1.65 0.61
N GLN A 151 10.49 -0.86 0.17
CA GLN A 151 10.67 0.15 -0.87
C GLN A 151 10.44 1.54 -0.29
N ARG A 152 11.18 2.53 -0.83
CA ARG A 152 11.07 3.94 -0.44
C ARG A 152 10.63 4.77 -1.64
N PRO A 153 9.32 5.06 -1.78
CA PRO A 153 8.82 5.81 -2.92
C PRO A 153 9.17 7.30 -2.88
N PHE A 154 9.47 7.83 -1.69
CA PHE A 154 9.74 9.27 -1.51
C PHE A 154 11.07 9.61 -0.85
#